data_be62dce16e8819d230632fe96e6a3f0f
#
_entry.id   be62dce16e8819d230632fe96e6a3f0f
#
_cell.length_a   1.000
_cell.length_b   1.000
_cell.length_c   1.000
_cell.angle_alpha   90.00
_cell.angle_beta   90.00
_cell.angle_gamma   90.00
#
_symmetry.space_group_name_H-M   'P 1'
#
loop_
_entity.id
_entity.type
_entity.pdbx_description
1 polymer ?
#
loop_
_entity_poly.entity_id
_entity_poly.type
_entity_poly.pdbx_seq_one_letter_code
_entity_poly.pdbx_strand_id
1 'polypeptide(L)'
;VFLAVGVTTAIVAVLAHWLVPGMPWTAAIALGAIVAPPDAAAATAILRQVNLPYRILKILEGESLLNDASALLIYRVAVGAAAVEHLKWSEFAPSVMLALAGSLLAGYLFAKISLKVTRHVDEAPSAIILQFAGTFTVWIVAERIGLSGILTIVAYAITIARTTPARTPARLRVPAYAVWETAVFILNVLAFMLIGMQLRPIWTRLDEVVRTEYVAIAAYVLAAVILARIVWVMVYGVTLRTVVAQGLLDPRNMALPTLKGGIVVA
;
A
#
# COMPACT_ATOMS: atom_id res chain seq x y z
N VAL A 1 8.98 6.18 -3.79
CA VAL A 1 7.78 5.59 -3.20
C VAL A 1 7.40 6.32 -1.92
N PHE A 2 8.08 6.13 -0.79
CA PHE A 2 7.75 6.74 0.52
C PHE A 2 7.59 8.26 0.46
N LEU A 3 8.49 8.94 -0.26
CA LEU A 3 8.46 10.39 -0.39
C LEU A 3 7.22 10.86 -1.19
N ALA A 4 6.84 10.14 -2.25
CA ALA A 4 5.67 10.47 -3.05
C ALA A 4 4.37 10.37 -2.22
N VAL A 5 4.20 9.27 -1.48
CA VAL A 5 3.05 9.09 -0.57
C VAL A 5 3.05 10.17 0.51
N GLY A 6 4.20 10.47 1.13
CA GLY A 6 4.31 11.50 2.15
C GLY A 6 3.94 12.88 1.63
N VAL A 7 4.43 13.28 0.46
CA VAL A 7 4.11 14.57 -0.18
C VAL A 7 2.63 14.65 -0.54
N THR A 8 2.07 13.61 -1.17
CA THR A 8 0.63 13.59 -1.50
C THR A 8 -0.22 13.66 -0.24
N THR A 9 0.12 12.90 0.80
CA THR A 9 -0.55 12.96 2.11
C THR A 9 -0.50 14.36 2.71
N ALA A 10 0.65 15.02 2.68
CA ALA A 10 0.80 16.37 3.21
C ALA A 10 -0.05 17.40 2.45
N ILE A 11 -0.05 17.34 1.11
CA ILE A 11 -0.86 18.23 0.26
C ILE A 11 -2.34 18.05 0.57
N VAL A 12 -2.82 16.80 0.61
CA VAL A 12 -4.23 16.50 0.91
C VAL A 12 -4.59 16.90 2.34
N ALA A 13 -3.70 16.65 3.32
CA ALA A 13 -3.94 17.03 4.71
C ALA A 13 -4.08 18.54 4.89
N VAL A 14 -3.20 19.33 4.28
CA VAL A 14 -3.28 20.80 4.29
C VAL A 14 -4.59 21.25 3.65
N LEU A 15 -4.93 20.72 2.48
CA LEU A 15 -6.15 21.08 1.77
C LEU A 15 -7.40 20.71 2.58
N ALA A 16 -7.47 19.51 3.13
CA ALA A 16 -8.62 19.05 3.92
C ALA A 16 -8.79 19.88 5.21
N HIS A 17 -7.70 20.19 5.89
CA HIS A 17 -7.74 21.04 7.08
C HIS A 17 -8.24 22.45 6.77
N TRP A 18 -7.92 22.99 5.59
CA TRP A 18 -8.37 24.30 5.13
C TRP A 18 -9.83 24.30 4.67
N LEU A 19 -10.27 23.24 3.98
CA LEU A 19 -11.62 23.14 3.43
C LEU A 19 -12.67 22.75 4.46
N VAL A 20 -12.29 22.04 5.52
CA VAL A 20 -13.21 21.55 6.56
C VAL A 20 -12.94 22.29 7.87
N PRO A 21 -13.78 23.29 8.23
CA PRO A 21 -13.61 24.05 9.48
C PRO A 21 -13.63 23.13 10.71
N GLY A 22 -12.62 23.28 11.57
CA GLY A 22 -12.52 22.49 12.81
C GLY A 22 -11.94 21.08 12.64
N MET A 23 -11.51 20.68 11.44
CA MET A 23 -10.87 19.39 11.23
C MET A 23 -9.49 19.33 11.91
N PRO A 24 -9.25 18.40 12.86
CA PRO A 24 -7.95 18.28 13.49
C PRO A 24 -6.90 17.76 12.50
N TRP A 25 -5.64 18.17 12.68
CA TRP A 25 -4.53 17.76 11.80
C TRP A 25 -4.36 16.24 11.72
N THR A 26 -4.62 15.52 12.80
CA THR A 26 -4.55 14.05 12.83
C THR A 26 -5.58 13.42 11.89
N ALA A 27 -6.81 13.95 11.85
CA ALA A 27 -7.85 13.48 10.92
C ALA A 27 -7.53 13.86 9.47
N ALA A 28 -7.00 15.07 9.23
CA ALA A 28 -6.58 15.52 7.91
C ALA A 28 -5.43 14.67 7.35
N ILE A 29 -4.43 14.35 8.19
CA ILE A 29 -3.32 13.45 7.80
C ILE A 29 -3.83 12.03 7.54
N ALA A 30 -4.74 11.52 8.38
CA ALA A 30 -5.36 10.21 8.16
C ALA A 30 -6.10 10.14 6.83
N LEU A 31 -6.90 11.16 6.49
CA LEU A 31 -7.58 11.27 5.20
C LEU A 31 -6.57 11.32 4.05
N GLY A 32 -5.53 12.14 4.17
CA GLY A 32 -4.47 12.24 3.18
C GLY A 32 -3.76 10.91 2.95
N ALA A 33 -3.49 10.17 4.02
CA ALA A 33 -2.86 8.85 3.93
C ALA A 33 -3.73 7.81 3.21
N ILE A 34 -5.06 7.84 3.45
CA ILE A 34 -6.00 6.92 2.78
C ILE A 34 -6.07 7.18 1.26
N VAL A 35 -6.06 8.45 0.86
CA VAL A 35 -6.27 8.85 -0.54
C VAL A 35 -4.95 8.90 -1.33
N ALA A 36 -3.80 8.94 -0.64
CA ALA A 36 -2.49 9.09 -1.28
C ALA A 36 -2.06 7.90 -2.18
N PRO A 37 -2.24 6.61 -1.84
CA PRO A 37 -1.78 5.53 -2.71
C PRO A 37 -2.66 5.39 -3.95
N PRO A 38 -2.05 5.14 -5.16
CA PRO A 38 -2.84 4.77 -6.34
C PRO A 38 -3.35 3.35 -6.21
N ASP A 39 -4.54 3.09 -6.71
CA ASP A 39 -5.05 1.72 -6.83
C ASP A 39 -4.30 0.95 -7.92
N ALA A 40 -3.53 -0.05 -7.50
CA ALA A 40 -2.80 -0.92 -8.42
C ALA A 40 -3.74 -1.85 -9.19
N ALA A 41 -4.87 -2.24 -8.63
CA ALA A 41 -5.78 -3.19 -9.26
C ALA A 41 -6.38 -2.59 -10.54
N ALA A 42 -6.84 -1.33 -10.50
CA ALA A 42 -7.34 -0.62 -11.66
C ALA A 42 -6.24 -0.38 -12.71
N ALA A 43 -5.06 0.07 -12.28
CA ALA A 43 -3.95 0.32 -13.17
C ALA A 43 -3.46 -0.97 -13.86
N THR A 44 -3.29 -2.07 -13.12
CA THR A 44 -2.82 -3.34 -13.68
C THR A 44 -3.84 -3.99 -14.63
N ALA A 45 -5.14 -3.82 -14.40
CA ALA A 45 -6.18 -4.30 -15.31
C ALA A 45 -6.08 -3.64 -16.69
N ILE A 46 -5.82 -2.33 -16.74
CA ILE A 46 -5.63 -1.58 -17.99
C ILE A 46 -4.28 -1.95 -18.63
N LEU A 47 -3.21 -2.02 -17.84
CA LEU A 47 -1.86 -2.28 -18.31
C LEU A 47 -1.67 -3.69 -18.89
N ARG A 48 -2.43 -4.68 -18.42
CA ARG A 48 -2.46 -6.04 -19.00
C ARG A 48 -2.99 -6.04 -20.42
N GLN A 49 -3.84 -5.08 -20.82
CA GLN A 49 -4.35 -4.96 -22.20
C GLN A 49 -3.30 -4.38 -23.16
N VAL A 50 -2.27 -3.70 -22.65
CA VAL A 50 -1.24 -3.01 -23.45
C VAL A 50 0.02 -3.87 -23.67
N ASN A 51 0.02 -5.15 -23.30
CA ASN A 51 1.13 -6.10 -23.48
C ASN A 51 2.48 -5.56 -22.98
N LEU A 52 2.51 -4.98 -21.79
CA LEU A 52 3.75 -4.48 -21.18
C LEU A 52 4.74 -5.62 -20.88
N PRO A 53 6.05 -5.39 -21.00
CA PRO A 53 7.06 -6.33 -20.57
C PRO A 53 6.83 -6.75 -19.10
N TYR A 54 6.90 -8.05 -18.82
CA TYR A 54 6.67 -8.62 -17.49
C TYR A 54 7.45 -7.93 -16.37
N ARG A 55 8.69 -7.48 -16.67
CA ARG A 55 9.53 -6.78 -15.71
C ARG A 55 8.92 -5.45 -15.26
N ILE A 56 8.30 -4.70 -16.18
CA ILE A 56 7.66 -3.41 -15.86
C ILE A 56 6.44 -3.66 -14.96
N LEU A 57 5.62 -4.65 -15.30
CA LEU A 57 4.46 -5.02 -14.51
C LEU A 57 4.85 -5.37 -13.07
N LYS A 58 5.92 -6.17 -12.88
CA LYS A 58 6.39 -6.54 -11.54
C LYS A 58 6.97 -5.37 -10.74
N ILE A 59 7.59 -4.40 -11.39
CA ILE A 59 8.06 -3.18 -10.73
C ILE A 59 6.86 -2.35 -10.26
N LEU A 60 5.83 -2.19 -11.09
CA LEU A 60 4.63 -1.43 -10.74
C LEU A 60 3.84 -2.10 -9.59
N GLU A 61 3.69 -3.43 -9.63
CA GLU A 61 3.08 -4.19 -8.52
C GLU A 61 3.86 -4.00 -7.21
N GLY A 62 5.19 -4.05 -7.27
CA GLY A 62 6.05 -3.82 -6.10
C GLY A 62 6.01 -2.38 -5.59
N GLU A 63 5.94 -1.40 -6.47
CA GLU A 63 5.80 0.01 -6.12
C GLU A 63 4.47 0.27 -5.40
N SER A 64 3.37 -0.30 -5.92
CA SER A 64 2.05 -0.18 -5.31
C SER A 64 2.03 -0.79 -3.90
N LEU A 65 2.59 -1.99 -3.72
CA LEU A 65 2.68 -2.62 -2.40
C LEU A 65 3.40 -1.72 -1.37
N LEU A 66 4.47 -1.05 -1.79
CA LEU A 66 5.21 -0.12 -0.93
C LEU A 66 4.44 1.18 -0.69
N ASN A 67 3.68 1.68 -1.67
CA ASN A 67 2.79 2.83 -1.49
C ASN A 67 1.73 2.54 -0.44
N ASP A 68 1.05 1.39 -0.54
CA ASP A 68 0.00 0.97 0.39
C ASP A 68 0.56 0.78 1.81
N ALA A 69 1.71 0.12 1.95
CA ALA A 69 2.36 -0.06 3.24
C ALA A 69 2.74 1.29 3.88
N SER A 70 3.24 2.25 3.08
CA SER A 70 3.59 3.59 3.55
C SER A 70 2.37 4.39 4.01
N ALA A 71 1.32 4.36 3.23
CA ALA A 71 0.06 5.05 3.51
C ALA A 71 -0.60 4.52 4.78
N LEU A 72 -0.67 3.21 4.93
CA LEU A 72 -1.23 2.58 6.12
C LEU A 72 -0.40 2.86 7.38
N LEU A 73 0.93 2.99 7.22
CA LEU A 73 1.78 3.41 8.31
C LEU A 73 1.44 4.83 8.77
N ILE A 74 1.39 5.79 7.83
CA ILE A 74 1.05 7.19 8.12
C ILE A 74 -0.35 7.26 8.75
N TYR A 75 -1.31 6.53 8.20
CA TYR A 75 -2.68 6.44 8.73
C TYR A 75 -2.70 5.95 10.19
N ARG A 76 -2.00 4.86 10.51
CA ARG A 76 -1.93 4.33 11.88
C ARG A 76 -1.28 5.31 12.85
N VAL A 77 -0.22 5.97 12.43
CA VAL A 77 0.44 7.01 13.25
C VAL A 77 -0.52 8.18 13.49
N ALA A 78 -1.24 8.63 12.48
CA ALA A 78 -2.20 9.72 12.60
C ALA A 78 -3.37 9.36 13.54
N VAL A 79 -3.95 8.16 13.37
CA VAL A 79 -5.04 7.67 14.24
C VAL A 79 -4.55 7.43 15.67
N GLY A 80 -3.37 6.85 15.85
CA GLY A 80 -2.75 6.68 17.16
C GLY A 80 -2.50 8.01 17.86
N ALA A 81 -2.03 9.01 17.13
CA ALA A 81 -1.84 10.37 17.63
C ALA A 81 -3.17 11.05 18.00
N ALA A 82 -4.25 10.76 17.27
CA ALA A 82 -5.59 11.29 17.59
C ALA A 82 -6.18 10.69 18.87
N ALA A 83 -5.76 9.48 19.24
CA ALA A 83 -6.26 8.80 20.45
C ALA A 83 -5.60 9.27 21.76
N VAL A 84 -4.55 10.10 21.69
CA VAL A 84 -3.79 10.58 22.84
C VAL A 84 -4.09 12.05 23.05
N GLU A 85 -4.78 12.40 24.16
CA GLU A 85 -5.17 13.79 24.47
C GLU A 85 -3.97 14.75 24.63
N HIS A 86 -2.83 14.25 25.12
CA HIS A 86 -1.60 15.02 25.28
C HIS A 86 -0.42 14.29 24.64
N LEU A 87 -0.27 14.46 23.33
CA LEU A 87 0.77 13.81 22.56
C LEU A 87 2.17 14.37 22.91
N LYS A 88 2.94 13.62 23.66
CA LYS A 88 4.38 13.89 23.87
C LYS A 88 5.17 13.14 22.81
N TRP A 89 5.70 13.85 21.84
CA TRP A 89 6.47 13.28 20.75
C TRP A 89 7.67 12.45 21.21
N SER A 90 8.27 12.80 22.36
CA SER A 90 9.38 12.06 22.95
C SER A 90 9.04 10.65 23.41
N GLU A 91 7.77 10.39 23.73
CA GLU A 91 7.27 9.08 24.18
C GLU A 91 6.61 8.31 23.01
N PHE A 92 5.90 9.04 22.15
CA PHE A 92 5.16 8.47 21.02
C PHE A 92 6.09 8.01 19.88
N ALA A 93 7.08 8.80 19.49
CA ALA A 93 7.97 8.47 18.38
C ALA A 93 8.78 7.18 18.63
N PRO A 94 9.37 6.93 19.83
CA PRO A 94 10.04 5.65 20.10
C PRO A 94 9.11 4.46 20.06
N SER A 95 7.87 4.58 20.54
CA SER A 95 6.90 3.48 20.53
C SER A 95 6.49 3.11 19.10
N VAL A 96 6.28 4.09 18.23
CA VAL A 96 6.02 3.88 16.80
C VAL A 96 7.22 3.21 16.12
N MET A 97 8.43 3.69 16.36
CA MET A 97 9.65 3.10 15.77
C MET A 97 9.86 1.66 16.24
N LEU A 98 9.60 1.38 17.51
CA LEU A 98 9.67 0.02 18.07
C LEU A 98 8.62 -0.91 17.44
N ALA A 99 7.38 -0.42 17.28
CA ALA A 99 6.32 -1.18 16.61
C ALA A 99 6.64 -1.46 15.14
N LEU A 100 7.26 -0.50 14.43
CA LEU A 100 7.71 -0.66 13.06
C LEU A 100 8.81 -1.72 12.95
N ALA A 101 9.90 -1.56 13.69
CA ALA A 101 11.02 -2.49 13.67
C ALA A 101 10.58 -3.89 14.13
N GLY A 102 9.74 -3.95 15.17
CA GLY A 102 9.15 -5.18 15.66
C GLY A 102 8.29 -5.89 14.62
N SER A 103 7.47 -5.14 13.86
CA SER A 103 6.63 -5.69 12.79
C SER A 103 7.47 -6.32 11.67
N LEU A 104 8.52 -5.65 11.23
CA LEU A 104 9.41 -6.17 10.19
C LEU A 104 10.16 -7.42 10.66
N LEU A 105 10.67 -7.40 11.89
CA LEU A 105 11.35 -8.55 12.49
C LEU A 105 10.39 -9.73 12.68
N ALA A 106 9.20 -9.48 13.21
CA ALA A 106 8.18 -10.50 13.39
C ALA A 106 7.77 -11.13 12.07
N GLY A 107 7.56 -10.33 11.02
CA GLY A 107 7.25 -10.82 9.67
C GLY A 107 8.34 -11.74 9.13
N TYR A 108 9.60 -11.37 9.30
CA TYR A 108 10.74 -12.21 8.93
C TYR A 108 10.77 -13.53 9.70
N LEU A 109 10.56 -13.49 11.03
CA LEU A 109 10.57 -14.67 11.88
C LEU A 109 9.40 -15.62 11.56
N PHE A 110 8.19 -15.08 11.41
CA PHE A 110 7.01 -15.85 11.00
C PHE A 110 7.20 -16.50 9.63
N ALA A 111 7.82 -15.80 8.68
CA ALA A 111 8.15 -16.38 7.38
C ALA A 111 9.10 -17.58 7.49
N LYS A 112 10.12 -17.48 8.34
CA LYS A 112 11.04 -18.60 8.59
C LYS A 112 10.34 -19.81 9.21
N ILE A 113 9.42 -19.56 10.16
CA ILE A 113 8.61 -20.62 10.78
C ILE A 113 7.71 -21.26 9.71
N SER A 114 6.96 -20.45 8.95
CA SER A 114 6.09 -20.92 7.89
C SER A 114 6.82 -21.76 6.85
N LEU A 115 7.98 -21.30 6.38
CA LEU A 115 8.83 -22.05 5.43
C LEU A 115 9.31 -23.38 6.00
N LYS A 116 9.58 -23.47 7.32
CA LYS A 116 9.95 -24.70 7.98
C LYS A 116 8.79 -25.70 8.05
N VAL A 117 7.59 -25.20 8.34
CA VAL A 117 6.38 -26.03 8.42
C VAL A 117 5.97 -26.51 7.03
N THR A 118 5.92 -25.60 6.04
CA THR A 118 5.50 -25.92 4.66
C THR A 118 6.45 -26.89 3.96
N ARG A 119 7.69 -26.99 4.41
CA ARG A 119 8.68 -27.91 3.85
C ARG A 119 8.28 -29.38 3.97
N HIS A 120 7.44 -29.72 4.92
CA HIS A 120 7.00 -31.10 5.17
C HIS A 120 5.67 -31.43 4.50
N VAL A 121 5.12 -30.50 3.70
CA VAL A 121 3.83 -30.69 3.01
C VAL A 121 4.09 -30.95 1.54
N ASP A 122 3.75 -32.17 1.10
CA ASP A 122 3.97 -32.63 -0.28
C ASP A 122 2.74 -32.53 -1.18
N GLU A 123 1.56 -32.28 -0.59
CA GLU A 123 0.29 -32.15 -1.30
C GLU A 123 -0.09 -30.70 -1.56
N ALA A 124 -0.49 -30.38 -2.80
CA ALA A 124 -0.84 -29.02 -3.20
C ALA A 124 -2.03 -28.43 -2.41
N PRO A 125 -3.17 -29.14 -2.20
CA PRO A 125 -4.29 -28.59 -1.43
C PRO A 125 -3.90 -28.24 0.00
N SER A 126 -3.18 -29.13 0.68
CA SER A 126 -2.73 -28.93 2.06
C SER A 126 -1.75 -27.75 2.17
N ALA A 127 -0.83 -27.61 1.20
CA ALA A 127 0.09 -26.49 1.14
C ALA A 127 -0.63 -25.14 0.94
N ILE A 128 -1.67 -25.11 0.10
CA ILE A 128 -2.47 -23.91 -0.17
C ILE A 128 -3.26 -23.50 1.09
N ILE A 129 -3.95 -24.44 1.73
CA ILE A 129 -4.69 -24.19 2.96
C ILE A 129 -3.75 -23.64 4.04
N LEU A 130 -2.56 -24.24 4.19
CA LEU A 130 -1.57 -23.80 5.16
C LEU A 130 -1.04 -22.38 4.86
N GLN A 131 -0.90 -22.01 3.59
CA GLN A 131 -0.52 -20.66 3.19
C GLN A 131 -1.60 -19.64 3.60
N PHE A 132 -2.88 -19.91 3.30
CA PHE A 132 -3.99 -19.04 3.71
C PHE A 132 -4.08 -18.94 5.23
N ALA A 133 -4.16 -20.06 5.93
CA ALA A 133 -4.23 -20.10 7.38
C ALA A 133 -3.02 -19.39 8.03
N GLY A 134 -1.82 -19.64 7.51
CA GLY A 134 -0.60 -18.99 7.98
C GLY A 134 -0.63 -17.49 7.80
N THR A 135 -1.06 -16.99 6.65
CA THR A 135 -1.15 -15.55 6.39
C THR A 135 -2.10 -14.85 7.36
N PHE A 136 -3.32 -15.37 7.54
CA PHE A 136 -4.28 -14.80 8.48
C PHE A 136 -3.82 -14.93 9.93
N THR A 137 -3.21 -16.06 10.31
CA THR A 137 -2.66 -16.27 11.65
C THR A 137 -1.57 -15.25 11.96
N VAL A 138 -0.64 -15.02 11.03
CA VAL A 138 0.44 -14.04 11.20
C VAL A 138 -0.14 -12.65 11.40
N TRP A 139 -1.15 -12.26 10.63
CA TRP A 139 -1.81 -10.97 10.82
C TRP A 139 -2.46 -10.85 12.20
N ILE A 140 -3.31 -11.81 12.56
CA ILE A 140 -4.04 -11.78 13.86
C ILE A 140 -3.06 -11.76 15.03
N VAL A 141 -2.01 -12.58 14.99
CA VAL A 141 -1.01 -12.62 16.07
C VAL A 141 -0.27 -11.30 16.16
N ALA A 142 0.16 -10.72 15.03
CA ALA A 142 0.83 -9.42 15.03
C ALA A 142 -0.02 -8.32 15.66
N GLU A 143 -1.30 -8.23 15.29
CA GLU A 143 -2.24 -7.26 15.89
C GLU A 143 -2.44 -7.51 17.41
N ARG A 144 -2.52 -8.77 17.82
CA ARG A 144 -2.70 -9.13 19.23
C ARG A 144 -1.52 -8.75 20.13
N ILE A 145 -0.31 -8.77 19.61
CA ILE A 145 0.91 -8.38 20.34
C ILE A 145 1.27 -6.90 20.18
N GLY A 146 0.36 -6.08 19.60
CA GLY A 146 0.55 -4.64 19.45
C GLY A 146 1.46 -4.23 18.29
N LEU A 147 1.75 -5.14 17.35
CA LEU A 147 2.50 -4.84 16.14
C LEU A 147 1.55 -4.45 14.99
N SER A 148 2.11 -3.88 13.93
CA SER A 148 1.34 -3.64 12.71
C SER A 148 1.19 -4.94 11.92
N GLY A 149 -0.02 -5.52 11.89
CA GLY A 149 -0.31 -6.73 11.11
C GLY A 149 0.02 -6.57 9.64
N ILE A 150 -0.25 -5.40 9.05
CA ILE A 150 0.01 -5.11 7.64
C ILE A 150 1.51 -5.10 7.35
N LEU A 151 2.32 -4.38 8.13
CA LEU A 151 3.77 -4.38 7.95
C LEU A 151 4.38 -5.76 8.19
N THR A 152 3.85 -6.48 9.17
CA THR A 152 4.27 -7.86 9.47
C THR A 152 3.98 -8.77 8.28
N ILE A 153 2.80 -8.67 7.66
CA ILE A 153 2.44 -9.45 6.47
C ILE A 153 3.27 -9.06 5.26
N VAL A 154 3.56 -7.78 5.04
CA VAL A 154 4.43 -7.34 3.94
C VAL A 154 5.83 -7.92 4.09
N ALA A 155 6.43 -7.85 5.27
CA ALA A 155 7.75 -8.43 5.54
C ALA A 155 7.74 -9.97 5.41
N TYR A 156 6.67 -10.62 5.88
CA TYR A 156 6.42 -12.04 5.74
C TYR A 156 6.34 -12.45 4.26
N ALA A 157 5.51 -11.77 3.47
CA ALA A 157 5.29 -12.06 2.06
C ALA A 157 6.56 -11.86 1.22
N ILE A 158 7.29 -10.76 1.45
CA ILE A 158 8.58 -10.51 0.77
C ILE A 158 9.60 -11.61 1.10
N THR A 159 9.67 -12.04 2.35
CA THR A 159 10.59 -13.09 2.78
C THR A 159 10.25 -14.44 2.14
N ILE A 160 8.97 -14.79 2.09
CA ILE A 160 8.49 -16.01 1.41
C ILE A 160 8.75 -15.91 -0.09
N ALA A 161 8.38 -14.81 -0.73
CA ALA A 161 8.54 -14.62 -2.18
C ALA A 161 10.00 -14.76 -2.64
N ARG A 162 10.95 -14.31 -1.84
CA ARG A 162 12.39 -14.47 -2.13
C ARG A 162 12.89 -15.89 -1.98
N THR A 163 12.25 -16.71 -1.15
CA THR A 163 12.77 -18.04 -0.75
C THR A 163 12.03 -19.17 -1.47
N THR A 164 10.73 -19.03 -1.69
CA THR A 164 9.86 -20.08 -2.26
C THR A 164 10.26 -20.53 -3.67
N PRO A 165 10.57 -19.63 -4.64
CA PRO A 165 10.88 -20.07 -6.00
C PRO A 165 12.02 -21.07 -6.09
N ALA A 166 13.01 -20.95 -5.21
CA ALA A 166 14.18 -21.83 -5.18
C ALA A 166 13.95 -23.15 -4.43
N ARG A 167 12.91 -23.25 -3.59
CA ARG A 167 12.71 -24.36 -2.67
C ARG A 167 11.45 -25.18 -2.90
N THR A 168 10.43 -24.61 -3.58
CA THR A 168 9.14 -25.24 -3.77
C THR A 168 9.03 -25.84 -5.16
N PRO A 169 8.72 -27.14 -5.30
CA PRO A 169 8.52 -27.80 -6.58
C PRO A 169 7.39 -27.15 -7.39
N ALA A 170 7.50 -27.18 -8.73
CA ALA A 170 6.52 -26.58 -9.62
C ALA A 170 5.12 -27.19 -9.42
N ARG A 171 5.03 -28.48 -9.09
CA ARG A 171 3.76 -29.20 -8.81
C ARG A 171 2.93 -28.59 -7.68
N LEU A 172 3.57 -27.96 -6.70
CA LEU A 172 2.90 -27.25 -5.60
C LEU A 172 2.68 -25.76 -5.91
N ARG A 173 3.65 -25.18 -6.62
CA ARG A 173 3.66 -23.73 -6.89
C ARG A 173 2.62 -23.33 -7.92
N VAL A 174 2.47 -24.07 -9.02
CA VAL A 174 1.52 -23.72 -10.10
C VAL A 174 0.07 -23.69 -9.62
N PRO A 175 -0.45 -24.73 -8.93
CA PRO A 175 -1.79 -24.68 -8.37
C PRO A 175 -1.97 -23.56 -7.33
N ALA A 176 -0.97 -23.30 -6.49
CA ALA A 176 -1.03 -22.25 -5.50
C ALA A 176 -1.20 -20.87 -6.15
N TYR A 177 -0.48 -20.57 -7.23
CA TYR A 177 -0.64 -19.30 -7.96
C TYR A 177 -2.04 -19.13 -8.53
N ALA A 178 -2.63 -20.18 -9.13
CA ALA A 178 -3.97 -20.12 -9.68
C ALA A 178 -5.03 -19.85 -8.60
N VAL A 179 -4.91 -20.51 -7.44
CA VAL A 179 -5.82 -20.29 -6.31
C VAL A 179 -5.66 -18.90 -5.73
N TRP A 180 -4.42 -18.41 -5.55
CA TRP A 180 -4.17 -17.05 -5.05
C TRP A 180 -4.67 -15.98 -6.03
N GLU A 181 -4.50 -16.15 -7.34
CA GLU A 181 -5.02 -15.23 -8.35
C GLU A 181 -6.54 -15.14 -8.30
N THR A 182 -7.22 -16.29 -8.17
CA THR A 182 -8.67 -16.35 -7.99
C THR A 182 -9.11 -15.70 -6.68
N ALA A 183 -8.42 -15.98 -5.58
CA ALA A 183 -8.74 -15.39 -4.27
C ALA A 183 -8.58 -13.87 -4.28
N VAL A 184 -7.50 -13.34 -4.85
CA VAL A 184 -7.27 -11.89 -4.99
C VAL A 184 -8.37 -11.24 -5.85
N PHE A 185 -8.77 -11.87 -6.96
CA PHE A 185 -9.87 -11.39 -7.77
C PHE A 185 -11.19 -11.30 -6.97
N ILE A 186 -11.55 -12.36 -6.26
CA ILE A 186 -12.78 -12.39 -5.43
C ILE A 186 -12.70 -11.33 -4.32
N LEU A 187 -11.57 -11.19 -3.64
CA LEU A 187 -11.39 -10.21 -2.58
C LEU A 187 -11.49 -8.77 -3.10
N ASN A 188 -10.95 -8.49 -4.28
CA ASN A 188 -11.09 -7.19 -4.93
C ASN A 188 -12.54 -6.87 -5.28
N VAL A 189 -13.25 -7.82 -5.90
CA VAL A 189 -14.69 -7.66 -6.21
C VAL A 189 -15.47 -7.40 -4.92
N LEU A 190 -15.21 -8.16 -3.86
CA LEU A 190 -15.87 -8.01 -2.57
C LEU A 190 -15.58 -6.63 -1.95
N ALA A 191 -14.33 -6.17 -2.01
CA ALA A 191 -13.94 -4.85 -1.49
C ALA A 191 -14.68 -3.72 -2.21
N PHE A 192 -14.72 -3.71 -3.54
CA PHE A 192 -15.46 -2.72 -4.32
C PHE A 192 -16.97 -2.78 -4.07
N MET A 193 -17.52 -4.00 -3.92
CA MET A 193 -18.93 -4.18 -3.57
C MET A 193 -19.25 -3.60 -2.19
N LEU A 194 -18.42 -3.85 -1.19
CA LEU A 194 -18.59 -3.31 0.17
C LEU A 194 -18.48 -1.78 0.19
N ILE A 195 -17.55 -1.19 -0.56
CA ILE A 195 -17.43 0.27 -0.71
C ILE A 195 -18.71 0.83 -1.34
N GLY A 196 -19.20 0.22 -2.43
CA GLY A 196 -20.43 0.63 -3.08
C GLY A 196 -21.66 0.55 -2.16
N MET A 197 -21.75 -0.49 -1.35
CA MET A 197 -22.84 -0.63 -0.37
C MET A 197 -22.80 0.44 0.72
N GLN A 198 -21.64 0.92 1.11
CA GLN A 198 -21.49 2.00 2.11
C GLN A 198 -21.86 3.37 1.56
N LEU A 199 -21.79 3.57 0.26
CA LEU A 199 -22.10 4.86 -0.37
C LEU A 199 -23.54 5.30 -0.11
N ARG A 200 -24.51 4.38 -0.21
CA ARG A 200 -25.94 4.69 0.00
C ARG A 200 -26.25 5.19 1.42
N PRO A 201 -25.83 4.53 2.51
CA PRO A 201 -26.04 5.03 3.87
C PRO A 201 -25.38 6.40 4.12
N ILE A 202 -24.21 6.64 3.56
CA ILE A 202 -23.53 7.94 3.66
C ILE A 202 -24.37 9.00 2.96
N TRP A 203 -24.80 8.72 1.72
CA TRP A 203 -25.56 9.65 0.91
C TRP A 203 -26.93 10.02 1.52
N THR A 204 -27.62 9.04 2.12
CA THR A 204 -28.96 9.25 2.71
C THR A 204 -28.94 9.94 4.07
N ARG A 205 -27.78 9.91 4.79
CA ARG A 205 -27.64 10.56 6.10
C ARG A 205 -27.23 12.04 6.00
N LEU A 206 -26.81 12.50 4.84
CA LEU A 206 -26.39 13.88 4.63
C LEU A 206 -27.57 14.74 4.14
N ASP A 207 -27.75 15.87 4.76
CA ASP A 207 -28.67 16.92 4.26
C ASP A 207 -28.19 17.44 2.91
N GLU A 208 -29.10 17.98 2.12
CA GLU A 208 -28.82 18.35 0.72
C GLU A 208 -27.74 19.43 0.60
N VAL A 209 -27.68 20.37 1.52
CA VAL A 209 -26.66 21.43 1.59
C VAL A 209 -25.29 20.82 1.91
N VAL A 210 -25.23 20.02 2.98
CA VAL A 210 -24.00 19.35 3.43
C VAL A 210 -23.47 18.38 2.37
N ARG A 211 -24.37 17.72 1.66
CA ARG A 211 -24.02 16.83 0.54
C ARG A 211 -23.29 17.57 -0.57
N THR A 212 -23.78 18.74 -0.97
CA THR A 212 -23.17 19.55 -2.02
C THR A 212 -21.78 20.03 -1.60
N GLU A 213 -21.60 20.45 -0.36
CA GLU A 213 -20.31 20.84 0.20
C GLU A 213 -19.32 19.69 0.20
N TYR A 214 -19.72 18.50 0.68
CA TYR A 214 -18.82 17.33 0.71
C TYR A 214 -18.45 16.81 -0.67
N VAL A 215 -19.36 16.88 -1.65
CA VAL A 215 -19.05 16.56 -3.04
C VAL A 215 -18.01 17.54 -3.61
N ALA A 216 -18.15 18.83 -3.31
CA ALA A 216 -17.18 19.84 -3.72
C ALA A 216 -15.80 19.59 -3.07
N ILE A 217 -15.77 19.32 -1.76
CA ILE A 217 -14.53 18.98 -1.04
C ILE A 217 -13.88 17.72 -1.64
N ALA A 218 -14.66 16.67 -1.91
CA ALA A 218 -14.16 15.47 -2.53
C ALA A 218 -13.57 15.74 -3.93
N ALA A 219 -14.20 16.60 -4.73
CA ALA A 219 -13.70 17.00 -6.02
C ALA A 219 -12.37 17.79 -5.92
N TYR A 220 -12.24 18.70 -4.95
CA TYR A 220 -10.99 19.41 -4.70
C TYR A 220 -9.87 18.47 -4.24
N VAL A 221 -10.16 17.54 -3.33
CA VAL A 221 -9.20 16.52 -2.87
C VAL A 221 -8.75 15.63 -4.04
N LEU A 222 -9.70 15.18 -4.87
CA LEU A 222 -9.38 14.38 -6.05
C LEU A 222 -8.47 15.15 -7.03
N ALA A 223 -8.82 16.40 -7.32
CA ALA A 223 -8.01 17.27 -8.19
C ALA A 223 -6.60 17.48 -7.60
N ALA A 224 -6.49 17.69 -6.30
CA ALA A 224 -5.22 17.88 -5.61
C ALA A 224 -4.35 16.61 -5.68
N VAL A 225 -4.92 15.42 -5.52
CA VAL A 225 -4.19 14.15 -5.64
C VAL A 225 -3.67 13.97 -7.07
N ILE A 226 -4.49 14.21 -8.07
CA ILE A 226 -4.10 14.09 -9.49
C ILE A 226 -2.97 15.08 -9.80
N LEU A 227 -3.13 16.34 -9.42
CA LEU A 227 -2.12 17.38 -9.67
C LEU A 227 -0.81 17.09 -8.92
N ALA A 228 -0.88 16.69 -7.65
CA ALA A 228 0.29 16.33 -6.86
C ALA A 228 1.09 15.19 -7.53
N ARG A 229 0.41 14.21 -8.10
CA ARG A 229 1.04 13.09 -8.81
C ARG A 229 1.68 13.53 -10.13
N ILE A 230 0.97 14.32 -10.93
CA ILE A 230 1.51 14.85 -12.19
C ILE A 230 2.78 15.68 -11.90
N VAL A 231 2.70 16.59 -10.93
CA VAL A 231 3.85 17.42 -10.53
C VAL A 231 5.00 16.55 -10.01
N TRP A 232 4.69 15.55 -9.17
CA TRP A 232 5.71 14.64 -8.64
C TRP A 232 6.45 13.90 -9.75
N VAL A 233 5.73 13.32 -10.71
CA VAL A 233 6.32 12.59 -11.84
C VAL A 233 7.14 13.53 -12.73
N MET A 234 6.66 14.73 -12.97
CA MET A 234 7.41 15.75 -13.75
C MET A 234 8.70 16.16 -13.05
N VAL A 235 8.63 16.49 -11.75
CA VAL A 235 9.80 16.87 -10.95
C VAL A 235 10.81 15.72 -10.89
N TYR A 236 10.34 14.51 -10.63
CA TYR A 236 11.20 13.33 -10.62
C TYR A 236 11.84 13.07 -11.99
N GLY A 237 11.09 13.21 -13.08
CA GLY A 237 11.61 13.06 -14.43
C GLY A 237 12.66 14.10 -14.81
N VAL A 238 12.46 15.36 -14.39
CA VAL A 238 13.43 16.45 -14.63
C VAL A 238 14.68 16.21 -13.78
N THR A 239 14.54 15.93 -12.48
CA THR A 239 15.69 15.69 -11.60
C THR A 239 16.53 14.50 -12.07
N LEU A 240 15.89 13.43 -12.53
CA LEU A 240 16.59 12.26 -13.04
C LEU A 240 17.39 12.60 -14.31
N ARG A 241 16.81 13.37 -15.23
CA ARG A 241 17.48 13.81 -16.46
C ARG A 241 18.69 14.72 -16.15
N THR A 242 18.57 15.62 -15.20
CA THR A 242 19.68 16.51 -14.81
C THR A 242 20.82 15.73 -14.15
N VAL A 243 20.53 14.77 -13.26
CA VAL A 243 21.53 13.92 -12.61
C VAL A 243 22.26 13.02 -13.61
N VAL A 244 21.54 12.46 -14.60
CA VAL A 244 22.15 11.69 -15.69
C VAL A 244 22.99 12.59 -16.60
N ALA A 245 22.53 13.79 -16.92
CA ALA A 245 23.29 14.75 -17.76
C ALA A 245 24.58 15.22 -17.07
N GLN A 246 24.60 15.26 -15.74
CA GLN A 246 25.81 15.59 -14.95
C GLN A 246 26.78 14.41 -14.80
N GLY A 247 26.48 13.24 -15.37
CA GLY A 247 27.36 12.05 -15.31
C GLY A 247 27.41 11.37 -13.94
N LEU A 248 26.56 11.78 -13.00
CA LEU A 248 26.49 11.19 -11.65
C LEU A 248 25.89 9.80 -11.62
N LEU A 249 25.16 9.41 -12.67
CA LEU A 249 24.54 8.09 -12.82
C LEU A 249 24.73 7.59 -14.26
N ASP A 250 25.20 6.33 -14.42
CA ASP A 250 25.34 5.70 -15.71
C ASP A 250 23.95 5.26 -16.23
N PRO A 251 23.50 5.72 -17.41
CA PRO A 251 22.22 5.33 -18.01
C PRO A 251 22.07 3.82 -18.22
N ARG A 252 23.20 3.08 -18.33
CA ARG A 252 23.21 1.63 -18.55
C ARG A 252 22.84 0.84 -17.28
N ASN A 253 23.10 1.41 -16.10
CA ASN A 253 22.75 0.83 -14.81
C ASN A 253 21.37 1.24 -14.32
N MET A 254 20.76 2.26 -14.94
CA MET A 254 19.37 2.62 -14.70
C MET A 254 18.45 1.68 -15.48
N ALA A 255 17.55 1.04 -14.77
CA ALA A 255 16.43 0.40 -15.42
C ALA A 255 15.57 1.49 -16.08
N LEU A 256 15.78 1.73 -17.38
CA LEU A 256 15.00 2.64 -18.26
C LEU A 256 13.45 2.57 -18.09
N PRO A 257 12.86 1.55 -17.45
CA PRO A 257 11.42 1.48 -17.18
C PRO A 257 10.89 2.57 -16.25
N THR A 258 11.71 3.17 -15.40
CA THR A 258 11.25 4.17 -14.42
C THR A 258 10.78 5.47 -15.07
N LEU A 259 11.34 5.84 -16.21
CA LEU A 259 10.91 7.04 -16.97
C LEU A 259 9.60 6.83 -17.75
N LYS A 260 9.37 5.61 -18.26
CA LYS A 260 8.15 5.27 -19.01
C LYS A 260 7.03 4.77 -18.09
N GLY A 261 7.37 4.07 -17.02
CA GLY A 261 6.40 3.53 -16.05
C GLY A 261 5.78 4.61 -15.17
N GLY A 262 6.55 5.63 -14.73
CA GLY A 262 6.03 6.71 -13.91
C GLY A 262 4.98 7.58 -14.61
N ILE A 263 5.02 7.69 -15.94
CA ILE A 263 4.03 8.44 -16.73
C ILE A 263 2.71 7.67 -16.87
N VAL A 264 2.75 6.34 -16.80
CA VAL A 264 1.56 5.49 -16.97
C VAL A 264 0.76 5.33 -15.68
N VAL A 265 1.37 5.58 -14.53
CA VAL A 265 0.73 5.42 -13.19
C VAL A 265 0.33 6.78 -12.58
N ALA A 266 0.72 7.90 -13.20
CA ALA A 266 0.22 9.23 -12.86
C ALA A 266 -1.11 9.52 -13.55
#